data_dd33dd6d7ef0eef9d5ef8dedd6e68b48
#
_entry.id   dd33dd6d7ef0eef9d5ef8dedd6e68b48
#
_cell.length_a   1.000
_cell.length_b   1.000
_cell.length_c   1.000
_cell.angle_alpha   90.00
_cell.angle_beta   90.00
_cell.angle_gamma   90.00
#
_symmetry.space_group_name_H-M   'P 1'
#
loop_
_entity.id
_entity.type
_entity.pdbx_description
1 polymer ?
#
loop_
_entity_poly.entity_id
_entity_poly.type
_entity_poly.pdbx_seq_one_letter_code
_entity_poly.pdbx_strand_id
1 'polypeptide(L)'
;MSQLCALWIITLANTIGEPPPHGQEEERAIEVCQLIVESADRQDVDPVLAVAVGWNETRLRFGLRSPCGARGPMQVIPHYWCPDRRGRWSANGEHITKNCDLIDAGVFALSYYLETRGSVGAALRSYGGSQGYASRVLALANAIGSIDGE
;
A
#
# COMPACT_ATOMS: atom_id res chain seq x y z
N MET A 1 -16.25 5.94 -0.40
CA MET A 1 -14.79 5.68 -0.40
C MET A 1 -14.13 6.14 0.88
N SER A 2 -14.26 7.40 1.30
CA SER A 2 -13.57 7.87 2.49
C SER A 2 -14.12 7.23 3.77
N GLN A 3 -15.42 6.94 3.83
CA GLN A 3 -15.98 6.24 4.98
C GLN A 3 -15.44 4.82 5.10
N LEU A 4 -15.30 4.13 3.98
CA LEU A 4 -14.73 2.78 3.98
C LEU A 4 -13.27 2.81 4.42
N CYS A 5 -12.50 3.75 3.88
CA CYS A 5 -11.10 3.90 4.29
C CYS A 5 -10.98 4.22 5.78
N ALA A 6 -11.86 5.06 6.31
CA ALA A 6 -11.84 5.36 7.74
C ALA A 6 -12.09 4.12 8.58
N LEU A 7 -13.04 3.29 8.18
CA LEU A 7 -13.32 2.03 8.89
C LEU A 7 -12.15 1.06 8.79
N TRP A 8 -11.55 0.95 7.62
CA TRP A 8 -10.40 0.08 7.43
C TRP A 8 -9.24 0.50 8.32
N ILE A 9 -8.97 1.81 8.42
CA ILE A 9 -7.87 2.31 9.23
C ILE A 9 -8.06 1.95 10.70
N ILE A 10 -9.26 2.11 11.22
CA ILE A 10 -9.55 1.72 12.61
C ILE A 10 -9.32 0.22 12.81
N THR A 11 -9.80 -0.58 11.87
CA THR A 11 -9.66 -2.03 11.95
C THR A 11 -8.19 -2.46 11.86
N LEU A 12 -7.44 -1.84 10.95
CA LEU A 12 -6.02 -2.15 10.80
C LEU A 12 -5.25 -1.82 12.07
N ALA A 13 -5.50 -0.64 12.65
CA ALA A 13 -4.85 -0.24 13.90
C ALA A 13 -5.19 -1.21 15.02
N ASN A 14 -6.45 -1.56 15.15
CA ASN A 14 -6.89 -2.49 16.20
C ASN A 14 -6.23 -3.87 16.03
N THR A 15 -6.08 -4.32 14.79
CA THR A 15 -5.51 -5.64 14.51
C THR A 15 -4.07 -5.74 15.00
N ILE A 16 -3.32 -4.66 14.95
CA ILE A 16 -1.93 -4.66 15.42
C ILE A 16 -1.77 -4.07 16.81
N GLY A 17 -2.88 -3.75 17.49
CA GLY A 17 -2.82 -3.25 18.86
C GLY A 17 -2.31 -1.82 18.98
N GLU A 18 -2.47 -1.02 17.95
CA GLU A 18 -2.07 0.40 17.98
C GLU A 18 -3.29 1.29 18.08
N PRO A 19 -3.18 2.46 18.70
CA PRO A 19 -4.29 3.41 18.67
C PRO A 19 -4.48 3.91 17.23
N PRO A 20 -5.74 4.07 16.78
CA PRO A 20 -5.96 4.60 15.45
C PRO A 20 -5.43 6.03 15.33
N PRO A 21 -4.99 6.43 14.15
CA PRO A 21 -4.59 7.83 13.97
C PRO A 21 -5.80 8.75 14.11
N HIS A 22 -5.55 9.97 14.51
CA HIS A 22 -6.60 10.95 14.66
C HIS A 22 -6.14 12.30 14.14
N GLY A 23 -7.07 13.23 13.94
CA GLY A 23 -6.78 14.58 13.47
C GLY A 23 -6.18 14.56 12.09
N GLN A 24 -5.15 15.35 11.88
CA GLN A 24 -4.51 15.51 10.58
C GLN A 24 -3.87 14.21 10.10
N GLU A 25 -3.36 13.42 11.02
CA GLU A 25 -2.77 12.12 10.68
C GLU A 25 -3.81 11.18 10.12
N GLU A 26 -5.01 11.19 10.68
CA GLU A 26 -6.12 10.39 10.18
C GLU A 26 -6.53 10.85 8.77
N GLU A 27 -6.62 12.16 8.56
CA GLU A 27 -6.98 12.69 7.24
C GLU A 27 -5.98 12.27 6.18
N ARG A 28 -4.70 12.31 6.50
CA ARG A 28 -3.67 11.90 5.57
C ARG A 28 -3.71 10.39 5.30
N ALA A 29 -3.97 9.59 6.33
CA ALA A 29 -4.07 8.15 6.14
C ALA A 29 -5.27 7.79 5.25
N ILE A 30 -6.38 8.49 5.42
CA ILE A 30 -7.56 8.30 4.55
C ILE A 30 -7.20 8.67 3.11
N GLU A 31 -6.48 9.77 2.92
CA GLU A 31 -6.06 10.17 1.58
C GLU A 31 -5.19 9.11 0.92
N VAL A 32 -4.21 8.58 1.65
CA VAL A 32 -3.35 7.51 1.13
C VAL A 32 -4.17 6.27 0.80
N CYS A 33 -5.08 5.89 1.68
CA CYS A 33 -5.96 4.74 1.44
C CYS A 33 -6.74 4.92 0.14
N GLN A 34 -7.34 6.09 -0.06
CA GLN A 34 -8.11 6.35 -1.28
C GLN A 34 -7.24 6.29 -2.52
N LEU A 35 -6.03 6.83 -2.47
CA LEU A 35 -5.12 6.79 -3.60
C LEU A 35 -4.71 5.35 -3.93
N ILE A 36 -4.49 4.52 -2.90
CA ILE A 36 -4.16 3.12 -3.12
C ILE A 36 -5.34 2.38 -3.74
N VAL A 37 -6.56 2.61 -3.24
CA VAL A 37 -7.75 1.97 -3.79
C VAL A 37 -7.92 2.33 -5.27
N GLU A 38 -7.76 3.61 -5.60
CA GLU A 38 -7.88 4.06 -6.99
C GLU A 38 -6.83 3.41 -7.89
N SER A 39 -5.60 3.34 -7.41
CA SER A 39 -4.52 2.71 -8.16
C SER A 39 -4.78 1.21 -8.34
N ALA A 40 -5.23 0.55 -7.29
CA ALA A 40 -5.54 -0.87 -7.33
C ALA A 40 -6.65 -1.15 -8.34
N ASP A 41 -7.68 -0.30 -8.35
CA ASP A 41 -8.78 -0.45 -9.31
C ASP A 41 -8.28 -0.29 -10.74
N ARG A 42 -7.42 0.70 -11.00
CA ARG A 42 -6.89 0.90 -12.35
C ARG A 42 -6.01 -0.25 -12.80
N GLN A 43 -5.33 -0.89 -11.87
CA GLN A 43 -4.36 -1.95 -12.18
C GLN A 43 -4.90 -3.36 -11.94
N ASP A 44 -6.19 -3.45 -11.60
CA ASP A 44 -6.85 -4.75 -11.43
C ASP A 44 -6.24 -5.56 -10.29
N VAL A 45 -5.90 -4.89 -9.21
CA VAL A 45 -5.38 -5.52 -7.99
C VAL A 45 -6.46 -5.39 -6.90
N ASP A 46 -6.57 -6.39 -6.05
CA ASP A 46 -7.49 -6.34 -4.92
C ASP A 46 -7.14 -5.15 -4.02
N PRO A 47 -8.02 -4.16 -3.87
CA PRO A 47 -7.72 -2.99 -3.05
C PRO A 47 -7.53 -3.32 -1.57
N VAL A 48 -8.20 -4.35 -1.06
CA VAL A 48 -8.01 -4.78 0.32
C VAL A 48 -6.55 -5.18 0.55
N LEU A 49 -6.03 -5.99 -0.36
CA LEU A 49 -4.64 -6.45 -0.27
C LEU A 49 -3.66 -5.27 -0.39
N ALA A 50 -3.90 -4.39 -1.35
CA ALA A 50 -3.01 -3.24 -1.57
C ALA A 50 -2.98 -2.31 -0.37
N VAL A 51 -4.14 -2.03 0.23
CA VAL A 51 -4.21 -1.17 1.43
C VAL A 51 -3.52 -1.85 2.61
N ALA A 52 -3.69 -3.17 2.76
CA ALA A 52 -3.00 -3.90 3.83
C ALA A 52 -1.48 -3.80 3.69
N VAL A 53 -0.97 -3.88 2.46
CA VAL A 53 0.47 -3.67 2.21
C VAL A 53 0.88 -2.26 2.64
N GLY A 54 0.16 -1.24 2.20
CA GLY A 54 0.48 0.15 2.56
C GLY A 54 0.47 0.39 4.06
N TRP A 55 -0.52 -0.19 4.75
CA TRP A 55 -0.57 -0.06 6.20
C TRP A 55 0.64 -0.75 6.86
N ASN A 56 0.96 -1.94 6.41
CA ASN A 56 2.09 -2.67 6.99
C ASN A 56 3.40 -1.95 6.75
N GLU A 57 3.54 -1.29 5.59
CA GLU A 57 4.78 -0.61 5.25
C GLU A 57 4.97 0.70 6.02
N THR A 58 3.96 1.52 6.07
CA THR A 58 4.13 2.89 6.57
C THR A 58 2.99 3.38 7.46
N ARG A 59 2.00 2.57 7.74
CA ARG A 59 0.75 3.00 8.37
C ARG A 59 0.05 4.05 7.52
N LEU A 60 0.15 3.89 6.19
CA LEU A 60 -0.48 4.79 5.20
C LEU A 60 0.04 6.22 5.35
N ARG A 61 1.36 6.36 5.43
CA ARG A 61 1.99 7.68 5.54
C ARG A 61 2.75 8.03 4.28
N PHE A 62 2.71 9.32 3.93
CA PHE A 62 3.59 9.86 2.90
C PHE A 62 4.99 10.07 3.44
N GLY A 63 5.95 10.25 2.56
CA GLY A 63 7.24 10.84 2.89
C GLY A 63 8.24 9.95 3.60
N LEU A 64 7.92 8.70 3.89
CA LEU A 64 8.85 7.83 4.57
C LEU A 64 9.88 7.23 3.61
N ARG A 65 11.10 7.05 4.12
CA ARG A 65 12.20 6.50 3.34
C ARG A 65 12.97 5.51 4.20
N SER A 66 13.23 4.32 3.66
CA SER A 66 14.01 3.33 4.39
C SER A 66 15.50 3.51 4.11
N PRO A 67 16.38 2.94 4.96
CA PRO A 67 17.82 2.97 4.70
C PRO A 67 18.21 2.34 3.37
N CYS A 68 17.43 1.39 2.86
CA CYS A 68 17.72 0.72 1.60
C CYS A 68 17.17 1.47 0.39
N GLY A 69 16.55 2.63 0.60
CA GLY A 69 16.06 3.45 -0.52
C GLY A 69 14.61 3.21 -0.89
N ALA A 70 13.86 2.45 -0.11
CA ALA A 70 12.43 2.31 -0.32
C ALA A 70 11.74 3.63 0.02
N ARG A 71 10.74 4.02 -0.76
CA ARG A 71 10.11 5.34 -0.63
C ARG A 71 8.61 5.23 -0.78
N GLY A 72 7.92 6.16 -0.13
CA GLY A 72 6.49 6.37 -0.28
C GLY A 72 5.64 5.41 0.54
N PRO A 73 4.32 5.57 0.47
CA PRO A 73 3.42 4.77 1.31
C PRO A 73 3.57 3.27 1.17
N MET A 74 3.93 2.79 0.00
CA MET A 74 4.08 1.36 -0.25
C MET A 74 5.52 0.88 -0.24
N GLN A 75 6.47 1.78 0.04
CA GLN A 75 7.89 1.48 0.22
C GLN A 75 8.49 0.71 -0.95
N VAL A 76 8.45 1.31 -2.12
CA VAL A 76 9.10 0.75 -3.31
C VAL A 76 10.45 1.42 -3.54
N ILE A 77 11.36 0.69 -4.14
CA ILE A 77 12.65 1.23 -4.55
C ILE A 77 12.49 1.78 -5.96
N PRO A 78 12.57 3.12 -6.14
CA PRO A 78 12.25 3.73 -7.44
C PRO A 78 13.09 3.19 -8.59
N HIS A 79 14.34 2.85 -8.31
CA HIS A 79 15.23 2.30 -9.33
C HIS A 79 14.64 1.08 -10.02
N TYR A 80 13.91 0.25 -9.29
CA TYR A 80 13.35 -0.97 -9.86
C TYR A 80 11.91 -0.80 -10.34
N TRP A 81 11.14 0.05 -9.69
CA TRP A 81 9.70 0.02 -9.87
C TRP A 81 9.10 1.27 -10.49
N CYS A 82 9.83 2.39 -10.55
CA CYS A 82 9.35 3.53 -11.31
C CYS A 82 9.50 3.22 -12.79
N PRO A 83 8.39 3.11 -13.53
CA PRO A 83 8.45 2.60 -14.92
C PRO A 83 9.19 3.52 -15.76
N ASP A 84 9.27 4.69 -15.33
CA ASP A 84 9.87 5.46 -16.18
C ASP A 84 10.42 6.48 -15.45
N ARG A 85 11.46 6.26 -15.35
CA ARG A 85 12.24 7.30 -15.33
C ARG A 85 11.91 8.19 -16.49
N ARG A 86 10.97 7.84 -17.29
CA ARG A 86 10.51 8.58 -18.44
C ARG A 86 9.38 9.53 -18.12
N GLY A 87 9.09 9.68 -16.89
CA GLY A 87 8.22 10.74 -16.46
C GLY A 87 6.82 10.67 -16.94
N ARG A 88 6.29 9.48 -17.08
CA ARG A 88 4.98 9.36 -17.58
C ARG A 88 3.91 9.67 -16.54
N TRP A 89 4.26 9.72 -15.27
CA TRP A 89 3.30 9.89 -14.20
C TRP A 89 3.35 11.31 -13.69
N SER A 90 2.20 11.81 -13.29
CA SER A 90 2.09 13.18 -12.88
C SER A 90 2.85 13.45 -11.59
N ALA A 91 3.36 14.62 -11.47
CA ALA A 91 4.25 14.94 -10.39
C ALA A 91 3.63 15.89 -9.38
N ASN A 92 2.61 15.44 -8.69
CA ASN A 92 1.96 16.21 -7.63
C ASN A 92 1.82 15.36 -6.39
N GLY A 93 2.18 15.91 -5.25
CA GLY A 93 2.02 15.25 -3.97
C GLY A 93 3.28 14.58 -3.46
N GLU A 94 3.25 14.20 -2.20
CA GLU A 94 4.40 13.66 -1.50
C GLU A 94 4.75 12.24 -1.89
N HIS A 95 3.84 11.58 -2.59
CA HIS A 95 4.06 10.21 -3.05
C HIS A 95 4.66 10.17 -4.46
N ILE A 96 4.97 11.33 -5.03
CA ILE A 96 5.49 11.41 -6.40
C ILE A 96 6.90 11.97 -6.37
N THR A 97 7.80 11.35 -7.12
CA THR A 97 9.17 11.79 -7.22
C THR A 97 9.66 11.55 -8.64
N LYS A 98 10.31 12.55 -9.25
CA LYS A 98 10.86 12.44 -10.61
C LYS A 98 9.86 11.84 -11.58
N ASN A 99 8.64 12.33 -11.54
CA ASN A 99 7.55 11.87 -12.41
C ASN A 99 7.14 10.40 -12.17
N CYS A 100 7.49 9.84 -11.04
CA CYS A 100 7.07 8.51 -10.67
C CYS A 100 6.07 8.60 -9.51
N ASP A 101 4.87 8.13 -9.73
CA ASP A 101 3.88 8.03 -8.67
C ASP A 101 4.21 6.78 -7.85
N LEU A 102 4.63 6.99 -6.61
CA LEU A 102 5.10 5.89 -5.76
C LEU A 102 3.99 4.94 -5.33
N ILE A 103 2.76 5.42 -5.28
CA ILE A 103 1.62 4.55 -4.99
C ILE A 103 1.36 3.65 -6.20
N ASP A 104 1.30 4.23 -7.40
CA ASP A 104 1.10 3.42 -8.61
C ASP A 104 2.24 2.42 -8.79
N ALA A 105 3.47 2.81 -8.48
CA ALA A 105 4.61 1.91 -8.57
C ALA A 105 4.49 0.76 -7.57
N GLY A 106 4.01 1.04 -6.38
CA GLY A 106 3.81 0.00 -5.36
C GLY A 106 2.74 -1.00 -5.77
N VAL A 107 1.62 -0.49 -6.26
CA VAL A 107 0.54 -1.36 -6.74
C VAL A 107 1.02 -2.17 -7.95
N PHE A 108 1.81 -1.55 -8.84
CA PHE A 108 2.37 -2.27 -9.97
C PHE A 108 3.30 -3.40 -9.53
N ALA A 109 4.17 -3.13 -8.56
CA ALA A 109 5.07 -4.16 -8.02
C ALA A 109 4.28 -5.33 -7.44
N LEU A 110 3.23 -5.02 -6.68
CA LEU A 110 2.37 -6.04 -6.12
C LEU A 110 1.70 -6.86 -7.23
N SER A 111 1.18 -6.19 -8.24
CA SER A 111 0.56 -6.82 -9.40
C SER A 111 1.54 -7.77 -10.09
N TYR A 112 2.76 -7.30 -10.31
CA TYR A 112 3.79 -8.11 -10.95
C TYR A 112 4.06 -9.40 -10.17
N TYR A 113 4.19 -9.31 -8.86
CA TYR A 113 4.43 -10.49 -8.05
C TYR A 113 3.21 -11.41 -8.00
N LEU A 114 2.00 -10.84 -7.96
CA LEU A 114 0.78 -11.64 -7.98
C LEU A 114 0.69 -12.47 -9.27
N GLU A 115 1.13 -11.89 -10.38
CA GLU A 115 1.09 -12.57 -11.67
C GLU A 115 2.19 -13.60 -11.85
N THR A 116 3.35 -13.40 -11.21
CA THR A 116 4.53 -14.21 -11.52
C THR A 116 4.90 -15.21 -10.45
N ARG A 117 4.35 -15.11 -9.23
CA ARG A 117 4.79 -15.97 -8.12
C ARG A 117 3.86 -17.14 -7.83
N GLY A 118 2.69 -17.19 -8.43
CA GLY A 118 1.81 -18.35 -8.35
C GLY A 118 0.85 -18.36 -7.17
N SER A 119 1.05 -17.56 -6.13
CA SER A 119 0.11 -17.46 -5.02
C SER A 119 0.26 -16.12 -4.34
N VAL A 120 -0.78 -15.70 -3.61
CA VAL A 120 -0.74 -14.45 -2.87
C VAL A 120 0.38 -14.47 -1.83
N GLY A 121 0.51 -15.58 -1.11
CA GLY A 121 1.56 -15.70 -0.11
C GLY A 121 2.96 -15.57 -0.70
N ALA A 122 3.21 -16.22 -1.83
CA ALA A 122 4.51 -16.11 -2.49
C ALA A 122 4.76 -14.69 -3.02
N ALA A 123 3.71 -14.04 -3.54
CA ALA A 123 3.82 -12.66 -4.00
C ALA A 123 4.20 -11.73 -2.86
N LEU A 124 3.56 -11.89 -1.71
CA LEU A 124 3.85 -11.05 -0.55
C LEU A 124 5.24 -11.30 0.01
N ARG A 125 5.70 -12.56 0.01
CA ARG A 125 7.08 -12.85 0.40
C ARG A 125 8.08 -12.15 -0.52
N SER A 126 7.79 -12.12 -1.81
CA SER A 126 8.65 -11.42 -2.76
C SER A 126 8.61 -9.91 -2.55
N TYR A 127 7.42 -9.38 -2.29
CA TYR A 127 7.27 -7.94 -2.07
C TYR A 127 8.01 -7.49 -0.80
N GLY A 128 7.78 -8.17 0.30
CA GLY A 128 8.32 -7.76 1.60
C GLY A 128 9.57 -8.49 2.06
N GLY A 129 9.96 -9.54 1.36
CA GLY A 129 11.21 -10.22 1.63
C GLY A 129 11.17 -11.34 2.66
N SER A 130 10.02 -11.64 3.26
CA SER A 130 9.99 -12.69 4.28
C SER A 130 8.63 -13.33 4.44
N GLN A 131 8.62 -14.52 5.04
CA GLN A 131 7.39 -15.24 5.37
C GLN A 131 6.60 -14.49 6.44
N GLY A 132 7.28 -13.90 7.40
CA GLY A 132 6.60 -13.12 8.44
C GLY A 132 5.85 -11.93 7.87
N TYR A 133 6.42 -11.30 6.85
CA TYR A 133 5.77 -10.21 6.15
C TYR A 133 4.44 -10.67 5.55
N ALA A 134 4.47 -11.79 4.83
CA ALA A 134 3.25 -12.31 4.20
C ALA A 134 2.18 -12.62 5.24
N SER A 135 2.54 -13.21 6.36
CA SER A 135 1.59 -13.53 7.41
C SER A 135 0.94 -12.28 8.00
N ARG A 136 1.74 -11.24 8.23
CA ARG A 136 1.22 -9.98 8.76
C ARG A 136 0.26 -9.31 7.80
N VAL A 137 0.63 -9.22 6.52
CA VAL A 137 -0.23 -8.56 5.54
C VAL A 137 -1.52 -9.35 5.34
N LEU A 138 -1.44 -10.68 5.29
CA LEU A 138 -2.65 -11.50 5.13
C LEU A 138 -3.60 -11.35 6.31
N ALA A 139 -3.07 -11.26 7.52
CA ALA A 139 -3.92 -11.03 8.69
C ALA A 139 -4.63 -9.68 8.61
N LEU A 140 -3.92 -8.64 8.17
CA LEU A 140 -4.51 -7.31 7.99
C LEU A 140 -5.56 -7.33 6.88
N ALA A 141 -5.25 -7.94 5.75
CA ALA A 141 -6.19 -8.04 4.64
C ALA A 141 -7.45 -8.80 5.04
N ASN A 142 -7.30 -9.89 5.77
CA ASN A 142 -8.45 -10.65 6.24
C ASN A 142 -9.33 -9.84 7.18
N ALA A 143 -8.70 -9.04 8.04
CA ALA A 143 -9.46 -8.21 8.99
C ALA A 143 -10.33 -7.19 8.28
N ILE A 144 -9.78 -6.47 7.30
CA ILE A 144 -10.56 -5.45 6.59
C ILE A 144 -11.44 -6.05 5.50
N GLY A 145 -11.03 -7.17 4.93
CA GLY A 145 -11.82 -7.84 3.91
C GLY A 145 -13.17 -8.32 4.43
N SER A 146 -13.24 -8.68 5.71
CA SER A 146 -14.51 -9.10 6.30
C SER A 146 -15.49 -7.94 6.46
N ILE A 147 -15.01 -6.71 6.52
CA ILE A 147 -15.88 -5.52 6.50
C ILE A 147 -16.38 -5.26 5.07
N ASP A 148 -15.45 -5.32 4.13
CA ASP A 148 -15.74 -5.03 2.74
C ASP A 148 -16.64 -6.08 2.10
N GLY A 149 -16.55 -7.30 2.59
CA GLY A 149 -17.29 -8.42 2.04
C GLY A 149 -18.78 -8.40 2.34
N GLU A 150 -19.19 -7.46 3.15
CA GLU A 150 -20.60 -7.32 3.45
C GLU A 150 -21.31 -6.46 2.45
#